data_db3f876fa21e5fe065ecc1ff2d4385fc
#
_entry.id   db3f876fa21e5fe065ecc1ff2d4385fc
#
_cell.length_a   1.000
_cell.length_b   1.000
_cell.length_c   1.000
_cell.angle_alpha   90.00
_cell.angle_beta   90.00
_cell.angle_gamma   90.00
#
_symmetry.space_group_name_H-M   'P 1'
#
loop_
_entity.id
_entity.type
_entity.pdbx_description
1 polymer ?
#
loop_
_entity_poly.entity_id
_entity_poly.type
_entity_poly.pdbx_seq_one_letter_code
_entity_poly.pdbx_strand_id
1 'polypeptide(L)'
;MFVLIIGIVIFFGVHLIPLTSSKVPLVERMGEKKYQGVFSIFSLIGLIVMIYGFSLVDDCNPMMADCDTNNIHFWEPLAYSREISFLLMPVSIILLVAFLVESNLKRILRHPWLFAIILWSFCHLISNGDLRSVLLFASFGVYSIIDIVFSKKEVQSSDSLPDTKDVIVIVAGLILYSILLYFHQYVSGEQIVEKNKLLFFLP
;
A
#
# COMPACT_ATOMS: atom_id res chain seq x y z
N MET A 1 -18.65 3.93 6.08
CA MET A 1 -17.69 5.06 6.07
C MET A 1 -17.07 5.38 7.44
N PHE A 2 -17.83 5.55 8.52
CA PHE A 2 -17.30 5.95 9.84
C PHE A 2 -16.26 4.97 10.40
N VAL A 3 -16.50 3.66 10.31
CA VAL A 3 -15.58 2.60 10.77
C VAL A 3 -14.24 2.65 10.04
N LEU A 4 -14.27 2.89 8.71
CA LEU A 4 -13.06 3.06 7.90
C LEU A 4 -12.22 4.25 8.40
N ILE A 5 -12.85 5.40 8.65
CA ILE A 5 -12.17 6.59 9.17
C ILE A 5 -11.54 6.32 10.54
N ILE A 6 -12.22 5.63 11.44
CA ILE A 6 -11.66 5.23 12.74
C ILE A 6 -10.41 4.37 12.54
N GLY A 7 -10.47 3.37 11.66
CA GLY A 7 -9.33 2.52 11.35
C GLY A 7 -8.13 3.32 10.82
N ILE A 8 -8.36 4.25 9.89
CA ILE A 8 -7.36 5.17 9.34
C ILE A 8 -6.72 6.00 10.46
N VAL A 9 -7.52 6.62 11.33
CA VAL A 9 -7.03 7.46 12.41
C VAL A 9 -6.20 6.67 13.41
N ILE A 10 -6.63 5.46 13.80
CA ILE A 10 -5.86 4.61 14.70
C ILE A 10 -4.54 4.19 14.05
N PHE A 11 -4.59 3.67 12.82
CA PHE A 11 -3.42 3.15 12.12
C PHE A 11 -2.37 4.25 11.89
N PHE A 12 -2.73 5.33 11.22
CA PHE A 12 -1.79 6.41 10.92
C PHE A 12 -1.44 7.25 12.16
N GLY A 13 -2.34 7.36 13.13
CA GLY A 13 -2.06 8.04 14.40
C GLY A 13 -0.85 7.42 15.11
N VAL A 14 -0.78 6.09 15.23
CA VAL A 14 0.38 5.43 15.84
C VAL A 14 1.62 5.50 14.94
N HIS A 15 1.45 5.45 13.62
CA HIS A 15 2.55 5.53 12.66
C HIS A 15 3.19 6.92 12.58
N LEU A 16 2.47 7.99 12.93
CA LEU A 16 3.01 9.33 13.02
C LEU A 16 3.88 9.54 14.27
N ILE A 17 3.68 8.76 15.36
CA ILE A 17 4.47 8.90 16.60
C ILE A 17 5.98 8.81 16.37
N PRO A 18 6.50 7.82 15.61
CA PRO A 18 7.94 7.70 15.35
C PRO A 18 8.55 8.88 14.58
N LEU A 19 7.74 9.62 13.83
CA LEU A 19 8.17 10.79 13.06
C LEU A 19 8.24 12.06 13.89
N THR A 20 7.68 12.03 15.11
CA THR A 20 7.64 13.14 16.04
C THR A 20 8.64 12.97 17.18
N SER A 21 8.90 14.05 17.92
CA SER A 21 9.68 14.00 19.16
C SER A 21 9.01 13.21 20.29
N SER A 22 7.73 12.83 20.13
CA SER A 22 6.97 12.10 21.15
C SER A 22 7.45 10.64 21.35
N LYS A 23 8.17 10.06 20.40
CA LYS A 23 8.73 8.71 20.52
C LYS A 23 9.69 8.61 21.72
N VAL A 24 10.58 9.57 21.88
CA VAL A 24 11.64 9.53 22.91
C VAL A 24 11.05 9.41 24.32
N PRO A 25 10.19 10.32 24.80
CA PRO A 25 9.62 10.23 26.15
C PRO A 25 8.73 8.98 26.35
N LEU A 26 8.10 8.46 25.30
CA LEU A 26 7.32 7.22 25.40
C LEU A 26 8.23 6.00 25.61
N VAL A 27 9.34 5.91 24.88
CA VAL A 27 10.32 4.85 25.02
C VAL A 27 11.02 4.94 26.40
N GLU A 28 11.38 6.14 26.89
CA GLU A 28 11.96 6.34 28.21
C GLU A 28 11.03 5.88 29.35
N ARG A 29 9.72 6.13 29.23
CA ARG A 29 8.73 5.78 30.27
C ARG A 29 8.40 4.29 30.29
N MET A 30 8.24 3.64 29.15
CA MET A 30 7.72 2.25 29.10
C MET A 30 8.76 1.22 28.68
N GLY A 31 9.91 1.65 28.19
CA GLY A 31 10.96 0.79 27.62
C GLY A 31 10.67 0.40 26.17
N GLU A 32 11.74 0.17 25.39
CA GLU A 32 11.68 -0.11 23.94
C GLU A 32 10.74 -1.28 23.59
N LYS A 33 10.88 -2.42 24.30
CA LYS A 33 10.07 -3.64 24.03
C LYS A 33 8.58 -3.42 24.23
N LYS A 34 8.20 -2.73 25.30
CA LYS A 34 6.78 -2.43 25.56
C LYS A 34 6.24 -1.42 24.55
N TYR A 35 7.03 -0.40 24.21
CA TYR A 35 6.67 0.55 23.17
C TYR A 35 6.39 -0.15 21.83
N GLN A 36 7.29 -1.02 21.37
CA GLN A 36 7.12 -1.80 20.15
C GLN A 36 5.89 -2.71 20.20
N GLY A 37 5.65 -3.38 21.34
CA GLY A 37 4.45 -4.21 21.53
C GLY A 37 3.16 -3.42 21.43
N VAL A 38 3.06 -2.28 22.14
CA VAL A 38 1.89 -1.40 22.09
C VAL A 38 1.69 -0.84 20.69
N PHE A 39 2.75 -0.35 20.05
CA PHE A 39 2.73 0.14 18.68
C PHE A 39 2.17 -0.94 17.72
N SER A 40 2.67 -2.17 17.81
CA SER A 40 2.23 -3.29 16.94
C SER A 40 0.77 -3.65 17.16
N ILE A 41 0.30 -3.68 18.41
CA ILE A 41 -1.09 -3.98 18.74
C ILE A 41 -2.03 -2.91 18.15
N PHE A 42 -1.75 -1.63 18.38
CA PHE A 42 -2.60 -0.56 17.85
C PHE A 42 -2.54 -0.47 16.32
N SER A 43 -1.38 -0.73 15.71
CA SER A 43 -1.24 -0.83 14.25
C SER A 43 -2.10 -1.96 13.68
N LEU A 44 -2.08 -3.13 14.32
CA LEU A 44 -2.88 -4.29 13.88
C LEU A 44 -4.38 -4.02 14.06
N ILE A 45 -4.78 -3.47 15.20
CA ILE A 45 -6.19 -3.09 15.44
C ILE A 45 -6.64 -2.07 14.39
N GLY A 46 -5.86 -1.01 14.17
CA GLY A 46 -6.16 0.01 13.17
C GLY A 46 -6.32 -0.59 11.77
N LEU A 47 -5.41 -1.49 11.37
CA LEU A 47 -5.47 -2.18 10.09
C LEU A 47 -6.72 -3.06 9.95
N ILE A 48 -7.06 -3.87 10.97
CA ILE A 48 -8.25 -4.73 10.96
C ILE A 48 -9.51 -3.87 10.86
N VAL A 49 -9.62 -2.80 11.67
CA VAL A 49 -10.76 -1.89 11.66
C VAL A 49 -10.88 -1.17 10.31
N MET A 50 -9.76 -0.80 9.69
CA MET A 50 -9.71 -0.18 8.36
C MET A 50 -10.21 -1.14 7.28
N ILE A 51 -9.71 -2.38 7.24
CA ILE A 51 -10.15 -3.40 6.27
C ILE A 51 -11.62 -3.72 6.45
N TYR A 52 -12.06 -3.93 7.69
CA TYR A 52 -13.46 -4.18 7.99
C TYR A 52 -14.34 -2.97 7.62
N GLY A 53 -13.91 -1.76 7.97
CA GLY A 53 -14.63 -0.54 7.61
C GLY A 53 -14.73 -0.31 6.11
N PHE A 54 -13.70 -0.69 5.34
CA PHE A 54 -13.73 -0.66 3.87
C PHE A 54 -14.76 -1.64 3.31
N SER A 55 -14.81 -2.86 3.84
CA SER A 55 -15.76 -3.89 3.40
C SER A 55 -17.23 -3.60 3.74
N LEU A 56 -17.48 -2.72 4.72
CA LEU A 56 -18.84 -2.30 5.09
C LEU A 56 -19.43 -1.22 4.17
N VAL A 57 -18.63 -0.63 3.30
CA VAL A 57 -19.09 0.42 2.39
C VAL A 57 -19.32 -0.20 1.02
N ASP A 58 -20.58 -0.26 0.61
CA ASP A 58 -20.94 -0.82 -0.70
C ASP A 58 -20.45 0.08 -1.83
N ASP A 59 -19.95 -0.56 -2.90
CA ASP A 59 -19.59 0.10 -4.13
C ASP A 59 -20.81 0.11 -5.04
N CYS A 60 -21.70 1.04 -4.76
CA CYS A 60 -22.95 1.17 -5.45
C CYS A 60 -22.86 2.13 -6.63
N ASN A 61 -23.37 1.71 -7.79
CA ASN A 61 -23.64 2.63 -8.86
C ASN A 61 -24.82 3.56 -8.45
N PRO A 62 -24.66 4.90 -8.45
CA PRO A 62 -25.72 5.85 -8.05
C PRO A 62 -27.03 5.73 -8.85
N MET A 63 -27.02 5.01 -9.97
CA MET A 63 -28.21 4.75 -10.79
C MET A 63 -29.08 3.60 -10.28
N MET A 64 -28.65 2.84 -9.26
CA MET A 64 -29.45 1.77 -8.66
C MET A 64 -30.26 2.29 -7.46
N ALA A 65 -31.54 2.00 -7.42
CA ALA A 65 -32.50 2.56 -6.46
C ALA A 65 -32.26 2.19 -4.98
N ASP A 66 -31.43 1.18 -4.70
CA ASP A 66 -31.16 0.67 -3.34
C ASP A 66 -29.72 0.95 -2.86
N CYS A 67 -29.06 1.93 -3.47
CA CYS A 67 -27.68 2.28 -3.13
C CYS A 67 -27.58 3.11 -1.85
N ASP A 68 -26.68 2.69 -0.95
CA ASP A 68 -26.24 3.54 0.16
C ASP A 68 -25.42 4.71 -0.41
N THR A 69 -26.04 5.91 -0.43
CA THR A 69 -25.49 7.15 -1.00
C THR A 69 -24.25 7.69 -0.30
N ASN A 70 -23.67 6.93 0.64
CA ASN A 70 -22.52 7.38 1.43
C ASN A 70 -21.17 7.20 0.72
N ASN A 71 -21.11 6.47 -0.40
CA ASN A 71 -19.89 6.32 -1.19
C ASN A 71 -19.93 7.22 -2.44
N ILE A 72 -19.54 8.48 -2.27
CA ILE A 72 -19.52 9.48 -3.33
C ILE A 72 -18.39 9.15 -4.32
N HIS A 73 -18.66 9.21 -5.61
CA HIS A 73 -17.65 9.10 -6.66
C HIS A 73 -17.16 10.49 -7.07
N PHE A 74 -15.85 10.73 -6.98
CA PHE A 74 -15.21 11.98 -7.37
C PHE A 74 -14.79 11.97 -8.85
N TRP A 75 -14.38 10.78 -9.35
CA TRP A 75 -13.98 10.58 -10.75
C TRP A 75 -14.24 9.14 -11.18
N GLU A 76 -14.45 8.96 -12.46
CA GLU A 76 -14.43 7.65 -13.11
C GLU A 76 -12.98 7.17 -13.31
N PRO A 77 -12.72 5.84 -13.42
CA PRO A 77 -11.39 5.33 -13.74
C PRO A 77 -10.77 6.09 -14.90
N LEU A 78 -9.55 6.59 -14.72
CA LEU A 78 -8.86 7.34 -15.76
C LEU A 78 -8.59 6.46 -16.99
N ALA A 79 -8.66 7.07 -18.18
CA ALA A 79 -8.25 6.39 -19.40
C ALA A 79 -6.84 5.80 -19.25
N TYR A 80 -6.67 4.54 -19.66
CA TYR A 80 -5.42 3.80 -19.53
C TYR A 80 -4.97 3.50 -18.08
N SER A 81 -5.82 3.70 -17.07
CA SER A 81 -5.47 3.40 -15.66
C SER A 81 -5.04 1.94 -15.48
N ARG A 82 -5.67 1.02 -16.21
CA ARG A 82 -5.37 -0.41 -16.21
C ARG A 82 -3.97 -0.67 -16.76
N GLU A 83 -3.64 -0.13 -17.93
CA GLU A 83 -2.34 -0.27 -18.59
C GLU A 83 -1.22 0.34 -17.74
N ILE A 84 -1.46 1.52 -17.16
CA ILE A 84 -0.54 2.16 -16.24
C ILE A 84 -0.31 1.27 -15.01
N SER A 85 -1.37 0.71 -14.45
CA SER A 85 -1.27 -0.18 -13.30
C SER A 85 -0.52 -1.49 -13.64
N PHE A 86 -0.74 -2.08 -14.80
CA PHE A 86 0.04 -3.24 -15.26
C PHE A 86 1.53 -2.96 -15.41
N LEU A 87 1.91 -1.72 -15.71
CA LEU A 87 3.31 -1.30 -15.81
C LEU A 87 3.93 -0.98 -14.44
N LEU A 88 3.21 -0.27 -13.57
CA LEU A 88 3.74 0.25 -12.31
C LEU A 88 3.62 -0.71 -11.13
N MET A 89 2.59 -1.56 -11.08
CA MET A 89 2.40 -2.51 -9.97
C MET A 89 3.52 -3.55 -9.86
N PRO A 90 4.07 -4.14 -10.94
CA PRO A 90 5.25 -4.99 -10.82
C PRO A 90 6.43 -4.26 -10.17
N VAL A 91 6.66 -3.00 -10.53
CA VAL A 91 7.72 -2.17 -9.92
C VAL A 91 7.45 -1.96 -8.44
N SER A 92 6.21 -1.64 -8.07
CA SER A 92 5.80 -1.52 -6.66
C SER A 92 6.10 -2.78 -5.87
N ILE A 93 5.73 -3.96 -6.38
CA ILE A 93 5.96 -5.25 -5.69
C ILE A 93 7.45 -5.62 -5.65
N ILE A 94 8.22 -5.32 -6.69
CA ILE A 94 9.69 -5.49 -6.66
C ILE A 94 10.32 -4.63 -5.56
N LEU A 95 9.89 -3.37 -5.41
CA LEU A 95 10.37 -2.47 -4.35
C LEU A 95 9.97 -2.98 -2.95
N LEU A 96 8.79 -3.60 -2.82
CA LEU A 96 8.35 -4.25 -1.60
C LEU A 96 9.31 -5.39 -1.21
N VAL A 97 9.67 -6.24 -2.17
CA VAL A 97 10.63 -7.34 -1.97
C VAL A 97 12.04 -6.79 -1.70
N ALA A 98 12.45 -5.73 -2.39
CA ALA A 98 13.73 -5.06 -2.17
C ALA A 98 13.89 -4.53 -0.74
N PHE A 99 12.81 -4.14 -0.08
CA PHE A 99 12.84 -3.76 1.33
C PHE A 99 13.23 -4.94 2.25
N LEU A 100 12.78 -6.15 1.94
CA LEU A 100 12.99 -7.34 2.76
C LEU A 100 14.37 -7.99 2.54
N VAL A 101 14.97 -7.79 1.37
CA VAL A 101 16.21 -8.44 0.96
C VAL A 101 17.34 -7.41 0.85
N GLU A 102 18.51 -7.72 1.41
CA GLU A 102 19.70 -6.88 1.23
C GLU A 102 20.17 -6.97 -0.24
N SER A 103 19.95 -5.89 -1.00
CA SER A 103 20.21 -5.77 -2.43
C SER A 103 20.73 -4.37 -2.77
N ASN A 104 21.31 -4.18 -3.97
CA ASN A 104 21.72 -2.86 -4.42
C ASN A 104 20.52 -1.93 -4.58
N LEU A 105 19.37 -2.46 -5.03
CA LEU A 105 18.10 -1.72 -5.09
C LEU A 105 17.72 -1.11 -3.73
N LYS A 106 17.84 -1.89 -2.63
CA LYS A 106 17.56 -1.38 -1.28
C LYS A 106 18.54 -0.28 -0.84
N ARG A 107 19.77 -0.35 -1.28
CA ARG A 107 20.82 0.62 -0.94
C ARG A 107 20.69 1.92 -1.73
N ILE A 108 20.41 1.82 -3.01
CA ILE A 108 20.18 2.98 -3.90
C ILE A 108 18.93 3.75 -3.47
N LEU A 109 17.85 3.00 -3.16
CA LEU A 109 16.60 3.59 -2.74
C LEU A 109 16.53 3.67 -1.21
N ARG A 110 16.68 4.86 -0.69
CA ARG A 110 16.62 5.13 0.77
C ARG A 110 15.38 4.52 1.45
N HIS A 111 14.24 4.51 0.75
CA HIS A 111 12.93 4.10 1.27
C HIS A 111 12.16 3.23 0.27
N PRO A 112 12.65 2.04 -0.14
CA PRO A 112 11.99 1.22 -1.16
C PRO A 112 10.57 0.84 -0.79
N TRP A 113 10.29 0.55 0.50
CA TRP A 113 8.95 0.28 1.01
C TRP A 113 7.99 1.46 0.79
N LEU A 114 8.41 2.68 1.11
CA LEU A 114 7.55 3.86 0.97
C LEU A 114 7.27 4.20 -0.50
N PHE A 115 8.28 4.05 -1.38
CA PHE A 115 8.07 4.17 -2.82
C PHE A 115 7.12 3.10 -3.36
N ALA A 116 7.22 1.86 -2.88
CA ALA A 116 6.27 0.81 -3.22
C ALA A 116 4.83 1.20 -2.86
N ILE A 117 4.60 1.70 -1.64
CA ILE A 117 3.28 2.14 -1.18
C ILE A 117 2.77 3.35 -2.00
N ILE A 118 3.62 4.31 -2.36
CA ILE A 118 3.23 5.45 -3.20
C ILE A 118 2.75 4.96 -4.57
N LEU A 119 3.50 4.07 -5.23
CA LEU A 119 3.12 3.51 -6.53
C LEU A 119 1.81 2.71 -6.44
N TRP A 120 1.69 1.87 -5.40
CA TRP A 120 0.48 1.11 -5.13
C TRP A 120 -0.74 2.02 -4.91
N SER A 121 -0.60 3.04 -4.06
CA SER A 121 -1.65 4.04 -3.82
C SER A 121 -2.04 4.76 -5.09
N PHE A 122 -1.06 5.21 -5.87
CA PHE A 122 -1.29 5.91 -7.13
C PHE A 122 -2.09 5.05 -8.13
N CYS A 123 -1.68 3.80 -8.34
CA CYS A 123 -2.38 2.89 -9.26
C CYS A 123 -3.84 2.67 -8.85
N HIS A 124 -4.09 2.52 -7.54
CA HIS A 124 -5.46 2.36 -7.07
C HIS A 124 -6.28 3.65 -7.17
N LEU A 125 -5.70 4.82 -6.91
CA LEU A 125 -6.40 6.10 -7.03
C LEU A 125 -6.80 6.43 -8.48
N ILE A 126 -5.94 6.16 -9.46
CA ILE A 126 -6.32 6.40 -10.87
C ILE A 126 -7.38 5.42 -11.39
N SER A 127 -7.53 4.26 -10.71
CA SER A 127 -8.49 3.22 -11.08
C SER A 127 -9.79 3.29 -10.27
N ASN A 128 -9.79 3.96 -9.10
CA ASN A 128 -10.93 4.00 -8.18
C ASN A 128 -11.12 5.43 -7.66
N GLY A 129 -12.21 6.08 -8.08
CA GLY A 129 -12.53 7.46 -7.70
C GLY A 129 -13.59 7.58 -6.61
N ASP A 130 -13.99 6.49 -5.99
CA ASP A 130 -14.98 6.46 -4.91
C ASP A 130 -14.38 6.88 -3.56
N LEU A 131 -15.21 7.44 -2.69
CA LEU A 131 -14.77 8.03 -1.42
C LEU A 131 -14.03 7.02 -0.51
N ARG A 132 -14.50 5.76 -0.43
CA ARG A 132 -13.84 4.76 0.43
C ARG A 132 -12.42 4.45 -0.08
N SER A 133 -12.27 4.30 -1.40
CA SER A 133 -10.98 4.06 -2.06
C SER A 133 -10.06 5.27 -1.93
N VAL A 134 -10.58 6.47 -2.13
CA VAL A 134 -9.80 7.71 -1.96
C VAL A 134 -9.31 7.84 -0.52
N LEU A 135 -10.17 7.63 0.49
CA LEU A 135 -9.76 7.69 1.89
C LEU A 135 -8.68 6.66 2.20
N LEU A 136 -8.82 5.43 1.73
CA LEU A 136 -7.86 4.37 2.00
C LEU A 136 -6.51 4.65 1.31
N PHE A 137 -6.53 4.71 -0.02
CA PHE A 137 -5.29 4.80 -0.80
C PHE A 137 -4.58 6.14 -0.65
N ALA A 138 -5.31 7.26 -0.60
CA ALA A 138 -4.69 8.56 -0.37
C ALA A 138 -4.03 8.63 1.02
N SER A 139 -4.62 8.04 2.06
CA SER A 139 -4.02 8.01 3.40
C SER A 139 -2.66 7.31 3.38
N PHE A 140 -2.53 6.16 2.71
CA PHE A 140 -1.27 5.44 2.55
C PHE A 140 -0.25 6.24 1.73
N GLY A 141 -0.67 6.82 0.60
CA GLY A 141 0.21 7.62 -0.25
C GLY A 141 0.73 8.86 0.46
N VAL A 142 -0.17 9.63 1.11
CA VAL A 142 0.18 10.85 1.85
C VAL A 142 1.09 10.52 3.04
N TYR A 143 0.77 9.48 3.83
CA TYR A 143 1.64 9.04 4.92
C TYR A 143 3.03 8.69 4.42
N SER A 144 3.14 7.94 3.31
CA SER A 144 4.43 7.54 2.75
C SER A 144 5.27 8.73 2.31
N ILE A 145 4.65 9.77 1.74
CA ILE A 145 5.32 11.02 1.38
C ILE A 145 5.80 11.75 2.64
N ILE A 146 4.94 11.86 3.66
CA ILE A 146 5.30 12.47 4.95
C ILE A 146 6.50 11.74 5.56
N ASP A 147 6.46 10.41 5.61
CA ASP A 147 7.55 9.61 6.19
C ASP A 147 8.87 9.81 5.43
N ILE A 148 8.85 9.85 4.08
CA ILE A 148 10.05 10.14 3.28
C ILE A 148 10.64 11.52 3.62
N VAL A 149 9.78 12.54 3.76
CA VAL A 149 10.21 13.93 4.02
C VAL A 149 10.79 14.08 5.42
N PHE A 150 10.17 13.47 6.42
CA PHE A 150 10.57 13.65 7.83
C PHE A 150 11.55 12.58 8.34
N SER A 151 11.75 11.49 7.61
CA SER A 151 12.69 10.44 7.98
C SER A 151 14.14 10.89 7.79
N LYS A 152 14.93 10.74 8.87
CA LYS A 152 16.38 11.05 8.88
C LYS A 152 17.26 9.86 8.47
N LYS A 153 16.70 8.89 7.75
CA LYS A 153 17.45 7.71 7.33
C LYS A 153 18.56 8.09 6.36
N GLU A 154 19.79 7.73 6.64
CA GLU A 154 20.94 7.97 5.76
C GLU A 154 21.02 6.90 4.66
N VAL A 155 21.55 7.28 3.49
CA VAL A 155 21.89 6.33 2.44
C VAL A 155 23.09 5.55 2.89
N GLN A 156 23.01 4.23 2.95
CA GLN A 156 24.16 3.38 3.28
C GLN A 156 25.16 3.43 2.12
N SER A 157 26.28 4.13 2.33
CA SER A 157 27.47 4.00 1.48
C SER A 157 28.18 2.71 1.83
N SER A 158 28.09 1.71 1.00
CA SER A 158 28.79 0.43 1.17
C SER A 158 29.13 -0.10 -0.21
N ASP A 159 30.17 -0.94 -0.27
CA ASP A 159 30.56 -1.66 -1.48
C ASP A 159 29.36 -2.34 -2.14
N SER A 160 29.33 -2.35 -3.47
CA SER A 160 28.24 -2.99 -4.23
C SER A 160 28.09 -4.46 -3.84
N LEU A 161 26.84 -4.90 -3.66
CA LEU A 161 26.52 -6.32 -3.49
C LEU A 161 26.60 -7.05 -4.84
N PRO A 162 26.76 -8.38 -4.83
CA PRO A 162 26.63 -9.17 -6.06
C PRO A 162 25.29 -8.92 -6.75
N ASP A 163 25.30 -8.71 -8.06
CA ASP A 163 24.09 -8.46 -8.88
C ASP A 163 23.06 -9.60 -8.79
N THR A 164 23.50 -10.79 -8.40
CA THR A 164 22.62 -11.95 -8.18
C THR A 164 21.51 -11.66 -7.16
N LYS A 165 21.77 -10.82 -6.15
CA LYS A 165 20.75 -10.43 -5.16
C LYS A 165 19.64 -9.56 -5.78
N ASP A 166 20.01 -8.65 -6.69
CA ASP A 166 19.04 -7.84 -7.40
C ASP A 166 18.19 -8.68 -8.34
N VAL A 167 18.79 -9.66 -9.02
CA VAL A 167 18.06 -10.62 -9.86
C VAL A 167 17.06 -11.43 -9.01
N ILE A 168 17.47 -11.91 -7.84
CA ILE A 168 16.57 -12.61 -6.91
C ILE A 168 15.39 -11.72 -6.49
N VAL A 169 15.65 -10.46 -6.16
CA VAL A 169 14.61 -9.48 -5.78
C VAL A 169 13.61 -9.26 -6.93
N ILE A 170 14.11 -9.10 -8.15
CA ILE A 170 13.27 -8.88 -9.33
C ILE A 170 12.41 -10.13 -9.60
N VAL A 171 13.02 -11.31 -9.64
CA VAL A 171 12.29 -12.57 -9.91
C VAL A 171 11.27 -12.86 -8.82
N ALA A 172 11.65 -12.73 -7.55
CA ALA A 172 10.72 -12.94 -6.44
C ALA A 172 9.58 -11.90 -6.46
N GLY A 173 9.88 -10.65 -6.81
CA GLY A 173 8.87 -9.59 -6.98
C GLY A 173 7.88 -9.89 -8.08
N LEU A 174 8.35 -10.37 -9.24
CA LEU A 174 7.47 -10.75 -10.36
C LEU A 174 6.62 -11.99 -10.03
N ILE A 175 7.16 -12.98 -9.34
CA ILE A 175 6.40 -14.14 -8.86
C ILE A 175 5.31 -13.67 -7.87
N LEU A 176 5.69 -12.87 -6.89
CA LEU A 176 4.73 -12.33 -5.91
C LEU A 176 3.65 -11.48 -6.59
N TYR A 177 4.02 -10.64 -7.56
CA TYR A 177 3.06 -9.88 -8.36
C TYR A 177 2.06 -10.79 -9.08
N SER A 178 2.54 -11.86 -9.73
CA SER A 178 1.68 -12.81 -10.45
C SER A 178 0.71 -13.52 -9.50
N ILE A 179 1.16 -13.88 -8.29
CA ILE A 179 0.34 -14.47 -7.25
C ILE A 179 -0.73 -13.46 -6.78
N LEU A 180 -0.32 -12.23 -6.46
CA LEU A 180 -1.24 -11.18 -6.01
C LEU A 180 -2.26 -10.83 -7.09
N LEU A 181 -1.84 -10.75 -8.36
CA LEU A 181 -2.73 -10.49 -9.49
C LEU A 181 -3.80 -11.60 -9.62
N TYR A 182 -3.39 -12.87 -9.48
CA TYR A 182 -4.32 -14.01 -9.52
C TYR A 182 -5.33 -13.95 -8.36
N PHE A 183 -4.87 -13.62 -7.15
CA PHE A 183 -5.74 -13.57 -5.97
C PHE A 183 -6.51 -12.26 -5.83
N HIS A 184 -6.17 -11.22 -6.58
CA HIS A 184 -6.78 -9.89 -6.46
C HIS A 184 -8.31 -9.93 -6.58
N GLN A 185 -8.86 -10.71 -7.50
CA GLN A 185 -10.30 -10.88 -7.68
C GLN A 185 -11.04 -11.39 -6.44
N TYR A 186 -10.37 -12.18 -5.58
CA TYR A 186 -10.95 -12.70 -4.35
C TYR A 186 -10.92 -11.68 -3.19
N VAL A 187 -10.07 -10.66 -3.31
CA VAL A 187 -9.93 -9.61 -2.29
C VAL A 187 -10.75 -8.38 -2.66
N SER A 188 -10.72 -7.97 -3.93
CA SER A 188 -11.40 -6.76 -4.41
C SER A 188 -12.80 -7.03 -4.96
N GLY A 189 -13.13 -8.29 -5.30
CA GLY A 189 -14.33 -8.64 -6.05
C GLY A 189 -14.26 -8.33 -7.55
N GLU A 190 -13.21 -7.61 -8.00
CA GLU A 190 -13.05 -7.18 -9.38
C GLU A 190 -12.11 -8.10 -10.18
N GLN A 191 -12.52 -8.51 -11.37
CA GLN A 191 -11.69 -9.28 -12.30
C GLN A 191 -10.78 -8.33 -13.10
N ILE A 192 -9.52 -8.23 -12.70
CA ILE A 192 -8.52 -7.43 -13.42
C ILE A 192 -8.18 -8.08 -14.78
N VAL A 193 -8.17 -9.41 -14.85
CA VAL A 193 -7.83 -10.18 -16.05
C VAL A 193 -9.07 -10.89 -16.57
N GLU A 194 -9.61 -10.42 -17.69
CA GLU A 194 -10.69 -11.12 -18.38
C GLU A 194 -10.19 -12.48 -18.86
N LYS A 195 -10.83 -13.56 -18.42
CA LYS A 195 -10.46 -14.94 -18.80
C LYS A 195 -10.36 -15.16 -20.31
N ASN A 196 -11.10 -14.40 -21.11
CA ASN A 196 -11.12 -14.53 -22.57
C ASN A 196 -9.95 -13.83 -23.28
N LYS A 197 -9.22 -12.93 -22.60
CA LYS A 197 -8.06 -12.26 -23.21
C LYS A 197 -6.73 -12.95 -22.90
N LEU A 198 -6.68 -13.83 -21.90
CA LEU A 198 -5.49 -14.64 -21.64
C LEU A 198 -5.21 -15.66 -22.76
N LEU A 199 -6.25 -16.10 -23.48
CA LEU A 199 -6.14 -17.03 -24.60
C LEU A 199 -5.49 -16.41 -25.85
N PHE A 200 -5.42 -15.07 -25.97
CA PHE A 200 -4.78 -14.39 -27.10
C PHE A 200 -3.25 -14.22 -26.97
N PHE A 201 -2.67 -14.56 -25.82
CA PHE A 201 -1.21 -14.52 -25.61
C PHE A 201 -0.56 -15.89 -25.53
N LEU A 202 -1.31 -16.97 -25.77
CA LEU A 202 -0.75 -18.31 -25.98
C LEU A 202 -0.73 -18.60 -27.49
N PRO A 203 0.45 -18.94 -28.06
CA PRO A 203 0.59 -19.25 -29.46
C PRO A 203 -0.19 -20.49 -29.89
#